data_7edf9219b1e5966f96e1fbb030cf482a
#
_entry.id   7edf9219b1e5966f96e1fbb030cf482a
#
_cell.length_a   1.000
_cell.length_b   1.000
_cell.length_c   1.000
_cell.angle_alpha   90.00
_cell.angle_beta   90.00
_cell.angle_gamma   90.00
#
_symmetry.space_group_name_H-M   'P 1'
#
loop_
_entity.id
_entity.type
_entity.pdbx_description
1 polymer ?
#
loop_
_entity_poly.entity_id
_entity_poly.type
_entity_poly.pdbx_seq_one_letter_code
_entity_poly.pdbx_strand_id
1 'polypeptide(L)'
;VGTTNRTHARDFEAALSPQTALVMKVHASNYEIRGFTSAVPEAELAAIAHGANIPFVSDLGSGCLVDMARFGLPPEPTVRATVEAGADLVTFSGDKLLGGPQSGIIVGRADLIKRIKENPLKRALRVDKTVLAGLLSVLQLYRDPESLPQRLPLLADLTRSVDDIEKAVQRVLPVVREAVGEEFVTDGLDCKSQIGSGALPLELMPSRAIAISLRSGQSDAALTELAATLRA
;
A
#
# COMPACT_ATOMS: atom_id res chain seq x y z
N VAL A 1 12.95 12.19 15.33
CA VAL A 1 12.65 12.81 16.63
C VAL A 1 11.84 11.86 17.50
N GLY A 2 11.82 12.08 18.80
CA GLY A 2 11.16 11.19 19.77
C GLY A 2 11.90 9.87 20.00
N THR A 3 11.15 8.82 20.37
CA THR A 3 11.67 7.47 20.58
C THR A 3 11.09 6.49 19.56
N THR A 4 11.59 5.27 19.50
CA THR A 4 11.19 4.25 18.53
C THR A 4 9.68 4.02 18.47
N ASN A 5 8.99 4.05 19.62
CA ASN A 5 7.56 3.75 19.72
C ASN A 5 6.72 4.94 20.24
N ARG A 6 7.35 6.06 20.61
CA ARG A 6 6.64 7.24 21.11
C ARG A 6 7.23 8.51 20.54
N THR A 7 6.35 9.32 19.93
CA THR A 7 6.67 10.66 19.45
C THR A 7 5.57 11.61 19.89
N HIS A 8 5.95 12.74 20.44
CA HIS A 8 5.05 13.78 20.94
C HIS A 8 5.39 15.12 20.26
N ALA A 9 4.46 16.07 20.24
CA ALA A 9 4.64 17.39 19.67
C ALA A 9 5.90 18.09 20.17
N ARG A 10 6.14 18.06 21.48
CA ARG A 10 7.35 18.62 22.12
C ARG A 10 8.67 18.10 21.57
N ASP A 11 8.68 16.86 21.05
CA ASP A 11 9.90 16.25 20.50
C ASP A 11 10.26 16.93 19.17
N PHE A 12 9.24 17.28 18.35
CA PHE A 12 9.41 18.06 17.14
C PHE A 12 9.80 19.50 17.46
N GLU A 13 9.08 20.16 18.37
CA GLU A 13 9.36 21.53 18.79
C GLU A 13 10.81 21.70 19.31
N ALA A 14 11.27 20.77 20.14
CA ALA A 14 12.62 20.77 20.67
C ALA A 14 13.71 20.49 19.61
N ALA A 15 13.37 19.83 18.50
CA ALA A 15 14.30 19.52 17.42
C ALA A 15 14.39 20.66 16.36
N LEU A 16 13.48 21.63 16.38
CA LEU A 16 13.53 22.75 15.46
C LEU A 16 14.73 23.66 15.72
N SER A 17 15.38 24.06 14.65
CA SER A 17 16.53 24.97 14.68
C SER A 17 16.56 25.84 13.40
N PRO A 18 17.40 26.88 13.34
CA PRO A 18 17.58 27.65 12.12
C PRO A 18 18.06 26.84 10.89
N GLN A 19 18.62 25.65 11.11
CA GLN A 19 19.01 24.72 10.05
C GLN A 19 17.89 23.78 9.61
N THR A 20 16.76 23.73 10.33
CA THR A 20 15.64 22.86 9.97
C THR A 20 14.94 23.38 8.72
N ALA A 21 14.98 22.60 7.64
CA ALA A 21 14.43 22.99 6.34
C ALA A 21 12.97 22.54 6.13
N LEU A 22 12.54 21.48 6.83
CA LEU A 22 11.19 20.91 6.77
C LEU A 22 10.92 19.99 7.96
N VAL A 23 9.66 19.72 8.24
CA VAL A 23 9.20 18.60 9.09
C VAL A 23 8.68 17.51 8.17
N MET A 24 9.05 16.25 8.44
CA MET A 24 8.60 15.10 7.65
C MET A 24 8.00 14.02 8.55
N LYS A 25 6.85 13.49 8.14
CA LYS A 25 6.24 12.29 8.71
C LYS A 25 6.21 11.21 7.64
N VAL A 26 6.68 10.01 8.00
CA VAL A 26 6.59 8.82 7.15
C VAL A 26 5.52 7.91 7.75
N HIS A 27 4.49 7.60 6.96
CA HIS A 27 3.43 6.69 7.37
C HIS A 27 3.94 5.25 7.35
N ALA A 28 3.66 4.50 8.43
CA ALA A 28 4.01 3.09 8.54
C ALA A 28 3.02 2.22 7.74
N SER A 29 3.08 2.29 6.41
CA SER A 29 2.14 1.59 5.52
C SER A 29 2.37 0.07 5.43
N ASN A 30 3.53 -0.44 5.85
CA ASN A 30 3.92 -1.86 5.71
C ASN A 30 4.33 -2.53 7.00
N TYR A 31 4.18 -1.88 8.14
CA TYR A 31 4.43 -2.45 9.47
C TYR A 31 3.58 -1.75 10.53
N GLU A 32 3.42 -2.39 11.68
CA GLU A 32 2.80 -1.80 12.86
C GLU A 32 3.76 -1.81 14.04
N ILE A 33 3.74 -0.73 14.82
CA ILE A 33 4.43 -0.67 16.11
C ILE A 33 3.40 -0.95 17.19
N ARG A 34 3.55 -2.09 17.90
CA ARG A 34 2.63 -2.51 18.97
C ARG A 34 3.16 -2.15 20.35
N GLY A 35 2.24 -1.97 21.29
CA GLY A 35 2.52 -1.67 22.69
C GLY A 35 2.14 -0.26 23.08
N PHE A 36 2.89 0.36 23.98
CA PHE A 36 2.66 1.73 24.42
C PHE A 36 3.18 2.72 23.37
N THR A 37 2.39 2.92 22.31
CA THR A 37 2.73 3.80 21.19
C THR A 37 2.09 5.18 21.32
N SER A 38 2.74 6.19 20.74
CA SER A 38 2.20 7.52 20.53
C SER A 38 2.76 8.10 19.25
N ALA A 39 1.91 8.69 18.42
CA ALA A 39 2.30 9.38 17.19
C ALA A 39 1.59 10.74 17.11
N VAL A 40 2.27 11.74 16.57
CA VAL A 40 1.70 13.08 16.40
C VAL A 40 0.83 13.09 15.12
N PRO A 41 -0.43 13.57 15.19
CA PRO A 41 -1.29 13.71 14.02
C PRO A 41 -0.72 14.70 12.99
N GLU A 42 -1.10 14.53 11.72
CA GLU A 42 -0.65 15.38 10.61
C GLU A 42 -0.97 16.86 10.86
N ALA A 43 -2.18 17.16 11.31
CA ALA A 43 -2.62 18.54 11.57
C ALA A 43 -1.77 19.25 12.65
N GLU A 44 -1.34 18.51 13.66
CA GLU A 44 -0.48 19.06 14.73
C GLU A 44 0.95 19.27 14.21
N LEU A 45 1.49 18.36 13.41
CA LEU A 45 2.80 18.52 12.75
C LEU A 45 2.80 19.68 11.76
N ALA A 46 1.72 19.84 10.99
CA ALA A 46 1.54 20.99 10.11
C ALA A 46 1.56 22.31 10.90
N ALA A 47 0.84 22.39 12.03
CA ALA A 47 0.83 23.57 12.89
C ALA A 47 2.23 23.91 13.44
N ILE A 48 2.99 22.89 13.90
CA ILE A 48 4.37 23.06 14.38
C ILE A 48 5.28 23.57 13.28
N ALA A 49 5.24 22.95 12.09
CA ALA A 49 6.07 23.34 10.96
C ALA A 49 5.77 24.76 10.48
N HIS A 50 4.48 25.08 10.32
CA HIS A 50 4.03 26.40 9.87
C HIS A 50 4.32 27.49 10.92
N GLY A 51 4.27 27.18 12.21
CA GLY A 51 4.69 28.09 13.27
C GLY A 51 6.18 28.49 13.18
N ALA A 52 7.00 27.60 12.61
CA ALA A 52 8.41 27.86 12.32
C ALA A 52 8.68 28.36 10.89
N ASN A 53 7.64 28.65 10.09
CA ASN A 53 7.73 29.04 8.66
C ASN A 53 8.46 28.04 7.77
N ILE A 54 8.38 26.74 8.06
CA ILE A 54 8.94 25.67 7.26
C ILE A 54 7.83 24.73 6.76
N PRO A 55 8.01 24.02 5.62
CA PRO A 55 7.01 23.11 5.10
C PRO A 55 6.88 21.82 5.92
N PHE A 56 5.65 21.28 5.96
CA PHE A 56 5.36 19.93 6.41
C PHE A 56 5.19 19.00 5.22
N VAL A 57 5.92 17.88 5.24
CA VAL A 57 5.90 16.82 4.21
C VAL A 57 5.38 15.53 4.82
N SER A 58 4.40 14.90 4.18
CA SER A 58 3.92 13.57 4.58
C SER A 58 4.21 12.55 3.49
N ASP A 59 4.94 11.49 3.84
CA ASP A 59 5.15 10.33 2.96
C ASP A 59 4.16 9.23 3.34
N LEU A 60 3.12 9.06 2.51
CA LEU A 60 2.08 8.05 2.73
C LEU A 60 2.49 6.66 2.25
N GLY A 61 3.36 6.58 1.25
CA GLY A 61 3.79 5.33 0.66
C GLY A 61 2.69 4.57 -0.10
N SER A 62 1.51 4.38 0.46
CA SER A 62 0.44 3.53 -0.09
C SER A 62 -0.26 4.06 -1.34
N GLY A 63 -0.36 5.38 -1.51
CA GLY A 63 -1.02 6.00 -2.68
C GLY A 63 -2.53 5.89 -2.70
N CYS A 64 -3.17 5.80 -1.53
CA CYS A 64 -4.62 5.73 -1.41
C CYS A 64 -5.28 7.07 -1.80
N LEU A 65 -6.13 7.07 -2.84
CA LEU A 65 -6.84 8.27 -3.31
C LEU A 65 -8.31 8.33 -2.88
N VAL A 66 -8.89 7.20 -2.47
CA VAL A 66 -10.30 7.07 -2.06
C VAL A 66 -10.37 6.42 -0.69
N ASP A 67 -11.42 6.73 0.06
CA ASP A 67 -11.68 6.05 1.34
C ASP A 67 -12.01 4.57 1.08
N MET A 68 -11.11 3.69 1.50
CA MET A 68 -11.23 2.24 1.33
C MET A 68 -12.40 1.64 2.13
N ALA A 69 -12.83 2.30 3.23
CA ALA A 69 -13.98 1.86 4.03
C ALA A 69 -15.29 1.88 3.23
N ARG A 70 -15.40 2.70 2.17
CA ARG A 70 -16.55 2.69 1.24
C ARG A 70 -16.73 1.35 0.53
N PHE A 71 -15.68 0.58 0.40
CA PHE A 71 -15.65 -0.72 -0.26
C PHE A 71 -15.59 -1.89 0.74
N GLY A 72 -15.81 -1.62 2.03
CA GLY A 72 -15.73 -2.63 3.09
C GLY A 72 -14.29 -3.05 3.43
N LEU A 73 -13.30 -2.29 3.00
CA LEU A 73 -11.89 -2.54 3.26
C LEU A 73 -11.42 -1.73 4.48
N PRO A 74 -10.32 -2.11 5.12
CA PRO A 74 -9.73 -1.36 6.22
C PRO A 74 -9.41 0.09 5.81
N PRO A 75 -9.56 1.07 6.72
CA PRO A 75 -9.26 2.46 6.42
C PRO A 75 -7.77 2.69 6.22
N GLU A 76 -7.41 3.49 5.23
CA GLU A 76 -6.05 3.93 4.94
C GLU A 76 -6.05 5.45 4.72
N PRO A 77 -5.05 6.19 5.23
CA PRO A 77 -4.96 7.62 5.00
C PRO A 77 -4.95 7.96 3.51
N THR A 78 -5.84 8.87 3.11
CA THR A 78 -5.88 9.31 1.71
C THR A 78 -4.99 10.52 1.49
N VAL A 79 -4.48 10.66 0.26
CA VAL A 79 -3.70 11.83 -0.16
C VAL A 79 -4.49 13.12 0.07
N ARG A 80 -5.80 13.14 -0.22
CA ARG A 80 -6.68 14.29 0.00
C ARG A 80 -6.76 14.66 1.48
N ALA A 81 -7.08 13.70 2.37
CA ALA A 81 -7.19 13.97 3.80
C ALA A 81 -5.89 14.49 4.39
N THR A 82 -4.74 14.00 3.91
CA THR A 82 -3.42 14.45 4.36
C THR A 82 -3.12 15.89 3.93
N VAL A 83 -3.49 16.28 2.71
CA VAL A 83 -3.40 17.68 2.25
C VAL A 83 -4.35 18.58 3.06
N GLU A 84 -5.60 18.14 3.29
CA GLU A 84 -6.59 18.87 4.10
C GLU A 84 -6.15 19.01 5.57
N ALA A 85 -5.37 18.05 6.09
CA ALA A 85 -4.75 18.14 7.41
C ALA A 85 -3.55 19.12 7.48
N GLY A 86 -3.18 19.75 6.36
CA GLY A 86 -2.17 20.81 6.31
C GLY A 86 -0.81 20.39 5.76
N ALA A 87 -0.66 19.19 5.19
CA ALA A 87 0.58 18.82 4.52
C ALA A 87 0.84 19.71 3.29
N ASP A 88 2.01 20.34 3.24
CA ASP A 88 2.45 21.16 2.10
C ASP A 88 2.83 20.32 0.89
N LEU A 89 3.39 19.14 1.16
CA LEU A 89 3.70 18.10 0.16
C LEU A 89 3.31 16.73 0.69
N VAL A 90 2.78 15.91 -0.20
CA VAL A 90 2.49 14.50 0.05
C VAL A 90 3.20 13.67 -1.00
N THR A 91 3.95 12.65 -0.58
CA THR A 91 4.61 11.69 -1.46
C THR A 91 3.99 10.31 -1.34
N PHE A 92 3.90 9.57 -2.44
CA PHE A 92 3.32 8.24 -2.47
C PHE A 92 3.71 7.46 -3.72
N SER A 93 3.48 6.14 -3.68
CA SER A 93 3.76 5.22 -4.78
C SER A 93 2.57 5.06 -5.72
N GLY A 94 2.84 4.87 -7.02
CA GLY A 94 1.81 4.61 -8.02
C GLY A 94 1.38 3.14 -8.12
N ASP A 95 2.25 2.22 -7.73
CA ASP A 95 2.10 0.76 -7.91
C ASP A 95 1.59 0.00 -6.67
N LYS A 96 1.08 0.74 -5.68
CA LYS A 96 0.43 0.16 -4.50
C LYS A 96 -1.09 0.35 -4.58
N LEU A 97 -1.73 0.93 -3.56
CA LEU A 97 -3.19 1.11 -3.52
C LEU A 97 -3.75 2.01 -4.65
N LEU A 98 -2.91 2.86 -5.26
CA LEU A 98 -3.31 3.57 -6.48
C LEU A 98 -3.65 2.61 -7.63
N GLY A 99 -3.01 1.44 -7.70
CA GLY A 99 -3.25 0.42 -8.73
C GLY A 99 -2.67 0.78 -10.11
N GLY A 100 -1.68 1.68 -10.15
CA GLY A 100 -0.98 2.12 -11.36
C GLY A 100 0.39 1.47 -11.55
N PRO A 101 1.17 1.94 -12.53
CA PRO A 101 2.54 1.50 -12.72
C PRO A 101 3.47 2.05 -11.65
N GLN A 102 4.63 1.38 -11.46
CA GLN A 102 5.65 1.81 -10.52
C GLN A 102 6.13 3.24 -10.82
N SER A 103 5.94 4.10 -9.84
CA SER A 103 6.31 5.52 -9.91
C SER A 103 6.26 6.17 -8.54
N GLY A 104 7.09 7.17 -8.31
CA GLY A 104 6.96 8.10 -7.19
C GLY A 104 6.16 9.32 -7.61
N ILE A 105 5.17 9.70 -6.82
CA ILE A 105 4.28 10.83 -7.08
C ILE A 105 4.41 11.83 -5.94
N ILE A 106 4.49 13.12 -6.29
CA ILE A 106 4.55 14.22 -5.33
C ILE A 106 3.42 15.20 -5.68
N VAL A 107 2.57 15.51 -4.72
CA VAL A 107 1.50 16.51 -4.83
C VAL A 107 1.59 17.51 -3.69
N GLY A 108 1.02 18.71 -3.86
CA GLY A 108 0.96 19.73 -2.83
C GLY A 108 1.09 21.14 -3.37
N ARG A 109 1.63 22.04 -2.56
CA ARG A 109 1.75 23.47 -2.85
C ARG A 109 2.51 23.75 -4.14
N ALA A 110 1.93 24.60 -4.98
CA ALA A 110 2.45 24.89 -6.32
C ALA A 110 3.86 25.51 -6.32
N ASP A 111 4.17 26.35 -5.34
CA ASP A 111 5.49 26.98 -5.19
C ASP A 111 6.58 25.95 -4.88
N LEU A 112 6.31 24.98 -3.99
CA LEU A 112 7.22 23.90 -3.66
C LEU A 112 7.39 22.92 -4.82
N ILE A 113 6.30 22.55 -5.49
CA ILE A 113 6.35 21.70 -6.69
C ILE A 113 7.17 22.38 -7.81
N LYS A 114 7.05 23.71 -7.98
CA LYS A 114 7.87 24.45 -8.93
C LYS A 114 9.35 24.32 -8.60
N ARG A 115 9.75 24.54 -7.36
CA ARG A 115 11.15 24.40 -6.89
C ARG A 115 11.69 22.97 -7.13
N ILE A 116 10.88 21.93 -6.84
CA ILE A 116 11.23 20.52 -7.12
C ILE A 116 11.47 20.31 -8.62
N LYS A 117 10.61 20.89 -9.48
CA LYS A 117 10.74 20.77 -10.94
C LYS A 117 11.97 21.48 -11.51
N GLU A 118 12.51 22.48 -10.83
CA GLU A 118 13.72 23.18 -11.21
C GLU A 118 15.01 22.42 -10.85
N ASN A 119 14.93 21.42 -9.94
CA ASN A 119 16.07 20.61 -9.54
C ASN A 119 16.59 19.75 -10.70
N PRO A 120 17.90 19.76 -11.01
CA PRO A 120 18.50 18.96 -12.09
C PRO A 120 18.24 17.45 -11.97
N LEU A 121 18.12 16.91 -10.75
CA LEU A 121 17.80 15.51 -10.51
C LEU A 121 16.47 15.05 -11.14
N LYS A 122 15.52 15.97 -11.34
CA LYS A 122 14.25 15.68 -12.02
C LYS A 122 14.48 15.01 -13.38
N ARG A 123 15.53 15.41 -14.11
CA ARG A 123 15.82 14.81 -15.43
C ARG A 123 16.25 13.37 -15.33
N ALA A 124 17.00 13.02 -14.30
CA ALA A 124 17.45 11.65 -14.07
C ALA A 124 16.33 10.75 -13.51
N LEU A 125 15.46 11.32 -12.65
CA LEU A 125 14.44 10.57 -11.91
C LEU A 125 13.06 10.54 -12.59
N ARG A 126 12.87 11.23 -13.71
CA ARG A 126 11.57 11.28 -14.39
C ARG A 126 11.19 9.90 -14.95
N VAL A 127 9.93 9.54 -14.79
CA VAL A 127 9.33 8.38 -15.45
C VAL A 127 9.26 8.57 -16.97
N ASP A 128 9.19 7.50 -17.72
CA ASP A 128 9.04 7.51 -19.18
C ASP A 128 7.58 7.75 -19.62
N LYS A 129 7.37 7.81 -20.93
CA LYS A 129 6.05 8.06 -21.51
C LYS A 129 5.07 6.91 -21.29
N THR A 130 5.55 5.68 -21.21
CA THR A 130 4.71 4.48 -21.00
C THR A 130 4.12 4.52 -19.60
N VAL A 131 4.96 4.80 -18.59
CA VAL A 131 4.50 4.97 -17.20
C VAL A 131 3.51 6.13 -17.08
N LEU A 132 3.76 7.27 -17.76
CA LEU A 132 2.83 8.40 -17.77
C LEU A 132 1.48 8.04 -18.39
N ALA A 133 1.47 7.29 -19.50
CA ALA A 133 0.23 6.84 -20.14
C ALA A 133 -0.56 5.88 -19.23
N GLY A 134 0.14 4.93 -18.58
CA GLY A 134 -0.47 4.03 -17.61
C GLY A 134 -1.06 4.76 -16.41
N LEU A 135 -0.31 5.70 -15.82
CA LEU A 135 -0.82 6.54 -14.73
C LEU A 135 -2.05 7.35 -15.15
N LEU A 136 -2.03 7.96 -16.34
CA LEU A 136 -3.18 8.70 -16.85
C LEU A 136 -4.40 7.81 -16.96
N SER A 137 -4.25 6.60 -17.52
CA SER A 137 -5.35 5.64 -17.66
C SER A 137 -5.94 5.26 -16.31
N VAL A 138 -5.11 4.98 -15.31
CA VAL A 138 -5.55 4.65 -13.95
C VAL A 138 -6.24 5.85 -13.29
N LEU A 139 -5.64 7.04 -13.34
CA LEU A 139 -6.23 8.24 -12.74
C LEU A 139 -7.57 8.63 -13.35
N GLN A 140 -7.81 8.30 -14.64
CA GLN A 140 -9.12 8.50 -15.27
C GLN A 140 -10.21 7.62 -14.64
N LEU A 141 -9.89 6.43 -14.13
CA LEU A 141 -10.86 5.58 -13.43
C LEU A 141 -11.34 6.25 -12.13
N TYR A 142 -10.46 6.94 -11.43
CA TYR A 142 -10.79 7.65 -10.18
C TYR A 142 -11.74 8.85 -10.36
N ARG A 143 -12.09 9.23 -11.61
CA ARG A 143 -13.14 10.23 -11.87
C ARG A 143 -14.53 9.71 -11.53
N ASP A 144 -14.71 8.40 -11.50
CA ASP A 144 -15.94 7.71 -11.09
C ASP A 144 -15.61 6.69 -10.01
N PRO A 145 -15.50 7.12 -8.73
CA PRO A 145 -15.09 6.25 -7.64
C PRO A 145 -16.01 5.06 -7.38
N GLU A 146 -17.30 5.16 -7.69
CA GLU A 146 -18.26 4.09 -7.47
C GLU A 146 -18.02 2.88 -8.40
N SER A 147 -17.46 3.11 -9.58
CA SER A 147 -17.13 2.03 -10.53
C SER A 147 -15.75 1.41 -10.31
N LEU A 148 -14.93 1.92 -9.38
CA LEU A 148 -13.56 1.43 -9.15
C LEU A 148 -13.49 -0.07 -8.84
N PRO A 149 -14.36 -0.66 -7.99
CA PRO A 149 -14.30 -2.11 -7.70
C PRO A 149 -14.48 -3.00 -8.93
N GLN A 150 -15.10 -2.50 -10.00
CA GLN A 150 -15.29 -3.25 -11.26
C GLN A 150 -14.24 -2.95 -12.31
N ARG A 151 -13.59 -1.78 -12.24
CA ARG A 151 -12.72 -1.26 -13.31
C ARG A 151 -11.24 -1.23 -12.95
N LEU A 152 -10.90 -1.09 -11.68
CA LEU A 152 -9.52 -1.12 -11.20
C LEU A 152 -9.19 -2.53 -10.72
N PRO A 153 -8.30 -3.28 -11.40
CA PRO A 153 -8.00 -4.67 -11.08
C PRO A 153 -7.66 -4.90 -9.61
N LEU A 154 -6.85 -4.02 -9.03
CA LEU A 154 -6.50 -4.10 -7.61
C LEU A 154 -7.74 -4.10 -6.71
N LEU A 155 -8.67 -3.15 -6.89
CA LEU A 155 -9.88 -3.07 -6.08
C LEU A 155 -10.85 -4.21 -6.40
N ALA A 156 -10.93 -4.65 -7.65
CA ALA A 156 -11.72 -5.82 -8.03
C ALA A 156 -11.26 -7.08 -7.27
N ASP A 157 -9.96 -7.26 -7.11
CA ASP A 157 -9.42 -8.39 -6.35
C ASP A 157 -9.62 -8.22 -4.84
N LEU A 158 -9.39 -7.03 -4.29
CA LEU A 158 -9.55 -6.75 -2.85
C LEU A 158 -11.01 -6.82 -2.37
N THR A 159 -11.96 -6.50 -3.25
CA THR A 159 -13.40 -6.51 -2.92
C THR A 159 -14.11 -7.78 -3.37
N ARG A 160 -13.38 -8.77 -3.90
CA ARG A 160 -13.94 -10.05 -4.33
C ARG A 160 -14.59 -10.78 -3.16
N SER A 161 -15.84 -11.24 -3.35
CA SER A 161 -16.55 -12.01 -2.32
C SER A 161 -15.90 -13.38 -2.06
N VAL A 162 -16.02 -13.88 -0.83
CA VAL A 162 -15.53 -15.22 -0.48
C VAL A 162 -16.20 -16.28 -1.35
N ASP A 163 -17.50 -16.11 -1.69
CA ASP A 163 -18.24 -17.02 -2.54
C ASP A 163 -17.66 -17.07 -3.98
N ASP A 164 -17.22 -15.94 -4.51
CA ASP A 164 -16.61 -15.91 -5.85
C ASP A 164 -15.19 -16.48 -5.84
N ILE A 165 -14.47 -16.32 -4.73
CA ILE A 165 -13.17 -16.98 -4.53
C ILE A 165 -13.40 -18.50 -4.42
N GLU A 166 -14.40 -18.95 -3.66
CA GLU A 166 -14.76 -20.37 -3.56
C GLU A 166 -15.10 -20.98 -4.93
N LYS A 167 -15.94 -20.31 -5.73
CA LYS A 167 -16.21 -20.75 -7.11
C LYS A 167 -14.95 -20.93 -7.95
N ALA A 168 -13.98 -20.01 -7.77
CA ALA A 168 -12.69 -20.10 -8.45
C ALA A 168 -11.87 -21.30 -7.96
N VAL A 169 -11.84 -21.54 -6.64
CA VAL A 169 -11.20 -22.71 -6.04
C VAL A 169 -11.82 -23.99 -6.61
N GLN A 170 -13.13 -24.12 -6.60
CA GLN A 170 -13.83 -25.32 -7.09
C GLN A 170 -13.55 -25.59 -8.58
N ARG A 171 -13.40 -24.55 -9.39
CA ARG A 171 -13.04 -24.67 -10.81
C ARG A 171 -11.60 -25.13 -11.02
N VAL A 172 -10.66 -24.62 -10.21
CA VAL A 172 -9.21 -24.85 -10.38
C VAL A 172 -8.72 -26.10 -9.67
N LEU A 173 -9.33 -26.47 -8.53
CA LEU A 173 -8.91 -27.60 -7.70
C LEU A 173 -8.77 -28.94 -8.47
N PRO A 174 -9.72 -29.35 -9.35
CA PRO A 174 -9.56 -30.59 -10.12
C PRO A 174 -8.33 -30.57 -11.02
N VAL A 175 -8.05 -29.43 -11.67
CA VAL A 175 -6.90 -29.27 -12.57
C VAL A 175 -5.58 -29.34 -11.77
N VAL A 176 -5.52 -28.68 -10.62
CA VAL A 176 -4.34 -28.76 -9.73
C VAL A 176 -4.13 -30.20 -9.24
N ARG A 177 -5.21 -30.89 -8.81
CA ARG A 177 -5.14 -32.28 -8.36
C ARG A 177 -4.57 -33.22 -9.41
N GLU A 178 -5.01 -33.07 -10.65
CA GLU A 178 -4.49 -33.85 -11.78
C GLU A 178 -3.02 -33.53 -12.06
N ALA A 179 -2.65 -32.24 -12.05
CA ALA A 179 -1.30 -31.79 -12.37
C ALA A 179 -0.24 -32.21 -11.34
N VAL A 180 -0.57 -32.19 -10.04
CA VAL A 180 0.41 -32.55 -8.99
C VAL A 180 0.51 -34.08 -8.77
N GLY A 181 -0.49 -34.83 -9.22
CA GLY A 181 -0.47 -36.29 -9.16
C GLY A 181 -0.84 -36.87 -7.78
N GLU A 182 -0.74 -38.21 -7.68
CA GLU A 182 -1.22 -38.97 -6.50
C GLU A 182 -0.30 -38.84 -5.27
N GLU A 183 0.89 -38.32 -5.43
CA GLU A 183 1.84 -38.12 -4.32
C GLU A 183 1.37 -37.05 -3.35
N PHE A 184 0.50 -36.15 -3.82
CA PHE A 184 -0.01 -35.02 -3.04
C PHE A 184 -1.50 -35.16 -2.76
N VAL A 185 -1.91 -34.53 -1.65
CA VAL A 185 -3.31 -34.31 -1.31
C VAL A 185 -3.60 -32.83 -1.57
N THR A 186 -4.69 -32.56 -2.31
CA THR A 186 -5.11 -31.20 -2.66
C THR A 186 -6.53 -30.94 -2.15
N ASP A 187 -6.68 -29.92 -1.32
CA ASP A 187 -7.98 -29.53 -0.74
C ASP A 187 -8.19 -28.01 -0.79
N GLY A 188 -9.47 -27.61 -0.92
CA GLY A 188 -9.87 -26.23 -0.68
C GLY A 188 -10.01 -25.97 0.81
N LEU A 189 -9.46 -24.85 1.31
CA LEU A 189 -9.56 -24.51 2.72
C LEU A 189 -9.85 -23.02 2.95
N ASP A 190 -10.47 -22.74 4.10
CA ASP A 190 -10.63 -21.38 4.61
C ASP A 190 -9.29 -20.81 5.00
N CYS A 191 -9.01 -19.60 4.54
CA CYS A 191 -7.80 -18.88 4.93
C CYS A 191 -8.09 -17.38 5.05
N LYS A 192 -7.05 -16.63 5.38
CA LYS A 192 -7.09 -15.18 5.38
C LYS A 192 -6.04 -14.65 4.44
N SER A 193 -6.43 -13.69 3.61
CA SER A 193 -5.53 -12.92 2.74
C SER A 193 -5.12 -11.63 3.41
N GLN A 194 -3.95 -11.14 3.06
CA GLN A 194 -3.40 -9.88 3.50
C GLN A 194 -3.21 -8.97 2.30
N ILE A 195 -3.51 -7.68 2.44
CA ILE A 195 -3.14 -6.68 1.44
C ILE A 195 -1.62 -6.63 1.40
N GLY A 196 -1.05 -6.78 0.22
CA GLY A 196 0.37 -7.03 0.03
C GLY A 196 1.29 -5.90 0.46
N SER A 197 2.58 -6.11 0.24
CA SER A 197 3.67 -5.22 0.65
C SER A 197 3.37 -3.74 0.43
N GLY A 198 3.49 -2.95 1.50
CA GLY A 198 3.40 -1.50 1.46
C GLY A 198 2.01 -0.91 1.72
N ALA A 199 1.03 -1.74 2.13
CA ALA A 199 -0.27 -1.25 2.58
C ALA A 199 -0.93 -2.26 3.54
N LEU A 200 -1.51 -1.75 4.63
CA LEU A 200 -2.40 -2.47 5.56
C LEU A 200 -1.87 -3.85 6.02
N PRO A 201 -0.71 -3.92 6.68
CA PRO A 201 -0.01 -5.19 6.93
C PRO A 201 -0.69 -6.11 7.93
N LEU A 202 -1.69 -5.64 8.66
CA LEU A 202 -2.30 -6.39 9.78
C LEU A 202 -3.73 -6.82 9.50
N GLU A 203 -4.40 -6.15 8.58
CA GLU A 203 -5.79 -6.44 8.28
C GLU A 203 -5.88 -7.71 7.43
N LEU A 204 -6.54 -8.70 7.98
CA LEU A 204 -6.72 -10.00 7.34
C LEU A 204 -8.15 -10.12 6.82
N MET A 205 -8.28 -10.32 5.51
CA MET A 205 -9.56 -10.51 4.84
C MET A 205 -9.89 -12.00 4.72
N PRO A 206 -11.14 -12.42 4.97
CA PRO A 206 -11.57 -13.80 4.70
C PRO A 206 -11.30 -14.18 3.24
N SER A 207 -10.76 -15.37 3.02
CA SER A 207 -10.38 -15.87 1.71
C SER A 207 -10.46 -17.40 1.65
N ARG A 208 -10.19 -17.97 0.47
CA ARG A 208 -10.07 -19.39 0.22
C ARG A 208 -8.76 -19.68 -0.48
N ALA A 209 -8.21 -20.86 -0.22
CA ALA A 209 -6.99 -21.32 -0.88
C ALA A 209 -7.10 -22.79 -1.28
N ILE A 210 -6.27 -23.18 -2.26
CA ILE A 210 -5.98 -24.58 -2.55
C ILE A 210 -4.73 -24.95 -1.77
N ALA A 211 -4.85 -25.86 -0.82
CA ALA A 211 -3.73 -26.43 -0.10
C ALA A 211 -3.21 -27.68 -0.82
N ILE A 212 -1.88 -27.77 -0.90
CA ILE A 212 -1.19 -28.96 -1.38
C ILE A 212 -0.36 -29.48 -0.23
N SER A 213 -0.56 -30.71 0.18
CA SER A 213 0.14 -31.37 1.27
C SER A 213 0.66 -32.73 0.82
N LEU A 214 1.66 -33.24 1.54
CA LEU A 214 2.19 -34.58 1.28
C LEU A 214 1.20 -35.65 1.75
N ARG A 215 1.09 -36.71 1.00
CA ARG A 215 0.47 -37.94 1.49
C ARG A 215 1.38 -38.57 2.54
N SER A 216 0.81 -39.23 3.52
CA SER A 216 1.55 -39.90 4.60
C SER A 216 2.69 -40.78 4.06
N GLY A 217 3.88 -40.62 4.61
CA GLY A 217 5.08 -41.37 4.24
C GLY A 217 5.96 -40.76 3.16
N GLN A 218 5.61 -39.62 2.62
CA GLN A 218 6.42 -38.88 1.63
C GLN A 218 7.47 -37.96 2.29
N SER A 219 8.51 -37.62 1.55
CA SER A 219 9.58 -36.72 2.03
C SER A 219 9.25 -35.24 1.78
N ASP A 220 9.56 -34.36 2.72
CA ASP A 220 9.43 -32.89 2.58
C ASP A 220 10.18 -32.33 1.36
N ALA A 221 11.17 -33.08 0.83
CA ALA A 221 11.88 -32.70 -0.40
C ALA A 221 10.93 -32.59 -1.60
N ALA A 222 9.88 -33.45 -1.68
CA ALA A 222 8.91 -33.39 -2.77
C ALA A 222 8.10 -32.06 -2.79
N LEU A 223 7.69 -31.54 -1.61
CA LEU A 223 7.03 -30.22 -1.52
C LEU A 223 7.98 -29.08 -1.91
N THR A 224 9.25 -29.19 -1.54
CA THR A 224 10.25 -28.18 -1.89
C THR A 224 10.48 -28.14 -3.41
N GLU A 225 10.56 -29.32 -4.06
CA GLU A 225 10.70 -29.44 -5.50
C GLU A 225 9.45 -28.91 -6.24
N LEU A 226 8.26 -29.30 -5.78
CA LEU A 226 7.01 -28.79 -6.32
C LEU A 226 6.95 -27.26 -6.21
N ALA A 227 7.29 -26.70 -5.05
CA ALA A 227 7.29 -25.26 -4.84
C ALA A 227 8.34 -24.54 -5.72
N ALA A 228 9.47 -25.16 -6.01
CA ALA A 228 10.46 -24.63 -6.94
C ALA A 228 9.93 -24.64 -8.39
N THR A 229 9.29 -25.75 -8.80
CA THR A 229 8.69 -25.90 -10.13
C THR A 229 7.58 -24.88 -10.38
N LEU A 230 6.73 -24.62 -9.38
CA LEU A 230 5.64 -23.64 -9.48
C LEU A 230 6.11 -22.17 -9.54
N ARG A 231 7.39 -21.90 -9.23
CA ARG A 231 8.01 -20.56 -9.29
C ARG A 231 8.85 -20.32 -10.56
N ALA A 232 9.15 -21.37 -11.30
CA ALA A 232 9.91 -21.30 -12.55
C ALA A 232 9.03 -20.84 -13.74
#